data_e435fbe222cb4f1984fd89d88c43d662
#
_entry.id   e435fbe222cb4f1984fd89d88c43d662
#
_cell.length_a   1.000
_cell.length_b   1.000
_cell.length_c   1.000
_cell.angle_alpha   90.00
_cell.angle_beta   90.00
_cell.angle_gamma   90.00
#
_symmetry.space_group_name_H-M   'P 1'
#
loop_
_entity.id
_entity.type
_entity.pdbx_description
1 polymer ?
#
loop_
_entity_poly.entity_id
_entity_poly.type
_entity_poly.pdbx_seq_one_letter_code
_entity_poly.pdbx_strand_id
1 'polypeptide(L)'
;SAGLSLNHDYLRQNLSLTTPTAILSNYGNLYPLKNNVESETTPGAYVQYTFNLHNHFIAMAGFRVDHSNVYGTFATPRFHVKWVATDFLTLRLSAGKGYRSPHALAENNYLLASGRCLMVDQPLKQEAAWNYGTSMALNIPLFNKTLKLNAEYYYTHFTNQTVIDYDSNPLELHIGNLNGKSYSHTFQIDASYPVFRGFELTAAYRYNLVKTTYGERLLSKPLQSRYKGLLTASYKTLLGLWQFDATFALNGGGRMPTPYTTAAGTPSWASNYKAYGQLNAQITRNFRHFSIQIGGENLTNYRQKNPIIGYHTPWAQTFEPTLVYGPVQGAMGYISIRVNLGNRLSK
;
A
#
# COMPACT_ATOMS: atom_id res chain seq x y z
N SER A 1 15.78 -2.14 26.58
CA SER A 1 16.39 -1.00 25.89
C SER A 1 15.64 0.28 26.21
N ALA A 2 16.34 1.40 26.24
CA ALA A 2 15.76 2.73 26.35
C ALA A 2 16.60 3.69 25.50
N GLY A 3 15.99 4.77 25.04
CA GLY A 3 16.70 5.74 24.21
C GLY A 3 15.96 7.05 24.04
N LEU A 4 16.70 8.01 23.53
CA LEU A 4 16.20 9.32 23.11
C LEU A 4 16.29 9.41 21.59
N SER A 5 15.43 10.20 20.99
CA SER A 5 15.43 10.47 19.55
C SER A 5 15.10 11.93 19.29
N LEU A 6 15.61 12.45 18.19
CA LEU A 6 15.22 13.74 17.64
C LEU A 6 14.97 13.54 16.15
N ASN A 7 13.78 13.90 15.70
CA ASN A 7 13.44 13.97 14.28
C ASN A 7 13.19 15.43 13.89
N HIS A 8 13.68 15.83 12.71
CA HIS A 8 13.42 17.16 12.15
C HIS A 8 13.08 17.00 10.67
N ASP A 9 11.84 17.32 10.32
CA ASP A 9 11.34 17.32 8.96
C ASP A 9 11.16 18.75 8.47
N TYR A 10 11.73 19.04 7.30
CA TYR A 10 11.58 20.32 6.64
C TYR A 10 11.10 20.10 5.21
N LEU A 11 9.94 20.63 4.90
CA LEU A 11 9.34 20.58 3.58
C LEU A 11 9.05 21.98 3.08
N ARG A 12 9.55 22.31 1.88
CA ARG A 12 9.22 23.54 1.19
C ARG A 12 8.55 23.22 -0.14
N GLN A 13 7.36 23.75 -0.34
CA GLN A 13 6.58 23.55 -1.55
C GLN A 13 6.43 24.85 -2.32
N ASN A 14 6.67 24.78 -3.64
CA ASN A 14 6.37 25.83 -4.59
C ASN A 14 5.59 25.23 -5.75
N LEU A 15 4.37 25.67 -5.94
CA LEU A 15 3.50 25.24 -7.03
C LEU A 15 3.24 26.41 -7.97
N SER A 16 3.29 26.14 -9.27
CA SER A 16 2.87 27.08 -10.29
C SER A 16 1.77 26.38 -11.11
N LEU A 17 0.55 26.87 -11.00
CA LEU A 17 -0.58 26.36 -11.75
C LEU A 17 -0.77 27.20 -13.00
N THR A 18 -0.82 26.56 -14.18
CA THR A 18 -1.05 27.21 -15.48
C THR A 18 -2.53 27.31 -15.81
N THR A 19 -3.37 26.61 -15.04
CA THR A 19 -4.83 26.62 -15.18
C THR A 19 -5.48 27.35 -14.01
N PRO A 20 -6.68 27.93 -14.20
CA PRO A 20 -7.41 28.60 -13.13
C PRO A 20 -7.98 27.67 -12.05
N THR A 21 -7.51 26.42 -11.95
CA THR A 21 -7.93 25.49 -10.89
C THR A 21 -7.49 26.06 -9.56
N ALA A 22 -8.43 26.62 -8.83
CA ALA A 22 -8.17 27.15 -7.50
C ALA A 22 -7.99 26.02 -6.51
N ILE A 23 -6.93 26.07 -5.71
CA ILE A 23 -6.83 25.26 -4.50
C ILE A 23 -7.34 26.16 -3.37
N LEU A 24 -8.44 25.75 -2.77
CA LEU A 24 -9.10 26.52 -1.72
C LEU A 24 -8.86 25.87 -0.36
N SER A 25 -8.77 26.68 0.67
CA SER A 25 -8.89 26.21 2.05
C SER A 25 -10.38 26.17 2.46
N ASN A 26 -10.68 25.49 3.55
CA ASN A 26 -12.04 25.36 4.13
C ASN A 26 -12.71 26.71 4.48
N TYR A 27 -11.98 27.81 4.48
CA TYR A 27 -12.51 29.17 4.70
C TYR A 27 -12.66 29.99 3.41
N GLY A 28 -12.57 29.34 2.23
CA GLY A 28 -12.65 30.02 0.94
C GLY A 28 -11.40 30.84 0.57
N ASN A 29 -10.35 30.79 1.39
CA ASN A 29 -9.06 31.40 1.08
C ASN A 29 -8.25 30.53 0.11
N LEU A 30 -7.40 31.14 -0.69
CA LEU A 30 -6.47 30.40 -1.53
C LEU A 30 -5.46 29.65 -0.66
N TYR A 31 -5.27 28.38 -0.96
CA TYR A 31 -4.20 27.59 -0.36
C TYR A 31 -2.84 28.17 -0.77
N PRO A 32 -1.87 28.29 0.16
CA PRO A 32 -0.57 28.90 -0.18
C PRO A 32 0.20 28.02 -1.16
N LEU A 33 0.36 28.50 -2.40
CA LEU A 33 1.05 27.79 -3.48
C LEU A 33 2.54 28.07 -3.52
N LYS A 34 2.97 29.26 -3.04
CA LYS A 34 4.37 29.69 -3.06
C LYS A 34 4.91 29.80 -1.64
N ASN A 35 6.16 29.34 -1.47
CA ASN A 35 6.86 29.38 -0.19
C ASN A 35 6.08 28.73 0.97
N ASN A 36 5.27 27.73 0.67
CA ASN A 36 4.64 26.93 1.71
C ASN A 36 5.73 26.11 2.40
N VAL A 37 6.01 26.43 3.66
CA VAL A 37 7.04 25.77 4.47
C VAL A 37 6.37 25.05 5.63
N GLU A 38 6.65 23.76 5.71
CA GLU A 38 6.30 22.93 6.85
C GLU A 38 7.59 22.53 7.55
N SER A 39 7.69 22.78 8.84
CA SER A 39 8.86 22.45 9.65
C SER A 39 8.40 21.82 10.95
N GLU A 40 8.72 20.57 11.11
CA GLU A 40 8.35 19.79 12.29
C GLU A 40 9.60 19.26 13.00
N THR A 41 9.68 19.50 14.31
CA THR A 41 10.74 18.97 15.18
C THR A 41 10.09 18.14 16.26
N THR A 42 10.52 16.89 16.38
CA THR A 42 9.90 15.91 17.25
C THR A 42 10.99 15.19 18.10
N PRO A 43 11.37 15.77 19.28
CA PRO A 43 12.09 15.01 20.29
C PRO A 43 11.21 13.89 20.86
N GLY A 44 11.84 12.79 21.23
CA GLY A 44 11.14 11.63 21.79
C GLY A 44 12.01 10.80 22.72
N ALA A 45 11.35 10.07 23.60
CA ALA A 45 11.95 9.10 24.47
C ALA A 45 11.18 7.77 24.44
N TYR A 46 11.90 6.67 24.53
CA TYR A 46 11.27 5.36 24.57
C TYR A 46 11.92 4.40 25.54
N VAL A 47 11.12 3.45 25.99
CA VAL A 47 11.56 2.28 26.76
C VAL A 47 10.92 1.03 26.16
N GLN A 48 11.69 -0.04 26.11
CA GLN A 48 11.22 -1.34 25.63
C GLN A 48 11.79 -2.44 26.52
N TYR A 49 10.94 -3.35 26.93
CA TYR A 49 11.31 -4.56 27.63
C TYR A 49 10.97 -5.78 26.78
N THR A 50 11.90 -6.74 26.70
CA THR A 50 11.71 -8.01 26.00
C THR A 50 11.96 -9.14 26.98
N PHE A 51 10.93 -9.91 27.24
CA PHE A 51 10.99 -11.16 27.97
C PHE A 51 11.18 -12.31 26.99
N ASN A 52 12.16 -13.17 27.22
CA ASN A 52 12.46 -14.33 26.37
C ASN A 52 12.59 -15.59 27.26
N LEU A 53 11.67 -16.53 27.07
CA LEU A 53 11.70 -17.83 27.71
C LEU A 53 12.14 -18.89 26.71
N HIS A 54 13.43 -19.24 26.75
CA HIS A 54 14.06 -20.31 25.93
C HIS A 54 13.76 -20.23 24.43
N ASN A 55 13.52 -19.06 23.88
CA ASN A 55 13.10 -18.81 22.49
C ASN A 55 11.73 -19.42 22.10
N HIS A 56 11.05 -20.12 23.01
CA HIS A 56 9.71 -20.64 22.78
C HIS A 56 8.62 -19.60 23.02
N PHE A 57 8.82 -18.74 24.02
CA PHE A 57 7.88 -17.65 24.28
C PHE A 57 8.65 -16.34 24.42
N ILE A 58 8.32 -15.40 23.57
CA ILE A 58 8.93 -14.06 23.58
C ILE A 58 7.79 -13.05 23.68
N ALA A 59 7.84 -12.19 24.71
CA ALA A 59 6.92 -11.08 24.87
C ALA A 59 7.71 -9.76 24.91
N MET A 60 7.25 -8.78 24.16
CA MET A 60 7.83 -7.44 24.10
C MET A 60 6.77 -6.41 24.42
N ALA A 61 7.06 -5.52 25.36
CA ALA A 61 6.27 -4.32 25.61
C ALA A 61 7.17 -3.10 25.40
N GLY A 62 6.66 -2.12 24.68
CA GLY A 62 7.35 -0.86 24.39
C GLY A 62 6.43 0.32 24.62
N PHE A 63 6.98 1.40 25.12
CA PHE A 63 6.29 2.67 25.29
C PHE A 63 7.18 3.80 24.82
N ARG A 64 6.65 4.66 23.98
CA ARG A 64 7.35 5.83 23.46
C ARG A 64 6.47 7.06 23.61
N VAL A 65 7.08 8.18 23.99
CA VAL A 65 6.46 9.49 24.02
C VAL A 65 7.27 10.42 23.13
N ASP A 66 6.58 11.14 22.28
CA ASP A 66 7.13 12.15 21.37
C ASP A 66 6.40 13.48 21.60
N HIS A 67 7.10 14.59 21.35
CA HIS A 67 6.53 15.93 21.37
C HIS A 67 6.83 16.64 20.06
N SER A 68 5.79 16.84 19.24
CA SER A 68 5.89 17.62 18.01
C SER A 68 5.60 19.08 18.29
N ASN A 69 6.41 19.99 17.74
CA ASN A 69 6.15 21.43 17.80
C ASN A 69 4.86 21.84 17.05
N VAL A 70 4.33 20.95 16.17
CA VAL A 70 3.10 21.18 15.38
C VAL A 70 1.89 20.52 16.02
N TYR A 71 2.03 19.24 16.45
CA TYR A 71 0.90 18.39 16.86
C TYR A 71 0.85 18.14 18.37
N GLY A 72 1.83 18.64 19.14
CA GLY A 72 1.90 18.45 20.58
C GLY A 72 2.40 17.06 20.98
N THR A 73 2.03 16.62 22.18
CA THR A 73 2.55 15.37 22.78
C THR A 73 1.66 14.18 22.45
N PHE A 74 2.29 13.07 22.06
CA PHE A 74 1.60 11.82 21.78
C PHE A 74 2.40 10.59 22.26
N ALA A 75 1.71 9.48 22.51
CA ALA A 75 2.30 8.25 23.02
C ALA A 75 1.99 7.06 22.12
N THR A 76 3.00 6.20 21.89
CA THR A 76 2.91 5.01 21.04
C THR A 76 3.22 3.74 21.87
N PRO A 77 2.23 3.18 22.59
CA PRO A 77 2.38 1.87 23.20
C PRO A 77 2.44 0.78 22.13
N ARG A 78 3.28 -0.24 22.37
CA ARG A 78 3.44 -1.41 21.50
C ARG A 78 3.55 -2.67 22.34
N PHE A 79 2.91 -3.73 21.85
CA PHE A 79 2.96 -5.05 22.46
C PHE A 79 3.07 -6.12 21.39
N HIS A 80 4.00 -7.06 21.58
CA HIS A 80 4.20 -8.19 20.66
C HIS A 80 4.42 -9.46 21.47
N VAL A 81 3.81 -10.55 21.03
CA VAL A 81 4.06 -11.89 21.54
C VAL A 81 4.39 -12.80 20.36
N LYS A 82 5.41 -13.62 20.54
CA LYS A 82 5.73 -14.76 19.69
C LYS A 82 5.73 -16.01 20.55
N TRP A 83 4.98 -17.01 20.14
CA TRP A 83 4.93 -18.31 20.79
C TRP A 83 5.23 -19.41 19.76
N VAL A 84 6.36 -20.09 19.96
CA VAL A 84 6.70 -21.32 19.25
C VAL A 84 6.03 -22.46 20.00
N ALA A 85 4.79 -22.76 19.58
CA ALA A 85 3.95 -23.74 20.27
C ALA A 85 4.45 -25.17 20.04
N THR A 86 4.98 -25.44 18.83
CA THR A 86 5.66 -26.69 18.46
C THR A 86 6.74 -26.40 17.42
N ASP A 87 7.53 -27.39 17.03
CA ASP A 87 8.57 -27.26 15.99
C ASP A 87 7.98 -26.87 14.63
N PHE A 88 6.70 -27.12 14.42
CA PHE A 88 6.01 -26.79 13.15
C PHE A 88 5.02 -25.62 13.26
N LEU A 89 4.71 -25.13 14.46
CA LEU A 89 3.73 -24.06 14.69
C LEU A 89 4.31 -22.89 15.45
N THR A 90 4.30 -21.73 14.85
CA THR A 90 4.60 -20.45 15.50
C THR A 90 3.40 -19.52 15.41
N LEU A 91 3.00 -18.96 16.55
CA LEU A 91 1.93 -17.96 16.65
C LEU A 91 2.53 -16.61 17.03
N ARG A 92 1.96 -15.51 16.52
CA ARG A 92 2.31 -14.15 16.89
C ARG A 92 1.06 -13.32 17.11
N LEU A 93 1.13 -12.44 18.11
CA LEU A 93 0.14 -11.42 18.39
C LEU A 93 0.85 -10.06 18.44
N SER A 94 0.18 -9.03 17.99
CA SER A 94 0.67 -7.66 18.05
C SER A 94 -0.47 -6.67 18.33
N ALA A 95 -0.18 -5.63 19.08
CA ALA A 95 -1.05 -4.49 19.29
C ALA A 95 -0.19 -3.24 19.44
N GLY A 96 -0.63 -2.13 18.86
CA GLY A 96 0.10 -0.88 18.99
C GLY A 96 -0.64 0.31 18.43
N LYS A 97 -0.26 1.49 18.89
CA LYS A 97 -0.72 2.77 18.37
C LYS A 97 0.37 3.43 17.54
N GLY A 98 0.00 4.01 16.42
CA GLY A 98 0.90 4.74 15.55
C GLY A 98 0.36 6.12 15.23
N TYR A 99 1.27 7.02 14.88
CA TYR A 99 0.99 8.39 14.46
C TYR A 99 1.73 8.71 13.18
N ARG A 100 1.16 9.61 12.37
CA ARG A 100 1.79 10.13 11.16
C ARG A 100 1.40 11.59 10.95
N SER A 101 2.38 12.43 10.63
CA SER A 101 2.14 13.81 10.21
C SER A 101 1.72 13.83 8.75
N PRO A 102 0.56 14.39 8.38
CA PRO A 102 0.09 14.44 7.01
C PRO A 102 0.68 15.64 6.26
N HIS A 103 1.02 15.44 4.98
CA HIS A 103 1.44 16.49 4.05
C HIS A 103 0.47 16.54 2.87
N ALA A 104 -0.53 17.44 2.94
CA ALA A 104 -1.68 17.44 2.03
C ALA A 104 -1.30 17.32 0.54
N LEU A 105 -0.56 18.27 0.01
CA LEU A 105 -0.22 18.32 -1.42
C LEU A 105 1.03 17.52 -1.76
N ALA A 106 2.03 17.44 -0.87
CA ALA A 106 3.23 16.65 -1.14
C ALA A 106 2.93 15.17 -1.36
N GLU A 107 1.96 14.63 -0.62
CA GLU A 107 1.53 13.23 -0.73
C GLU A 107 0.48 13.02 -1.82
N ASN A 108 -0.24 14.07 -2.23
CA ASN A 108 -1.40 13.98 -3.11
C ASN A 108 -1.32 14.91 -4.33
N ASN A 109 -0.10 15.22 -4.79
CA ASN A 109 0.13 16.12 -5.94
C ASN A 109 -0.52 15.63 -7.24
N TYR A 110 -0.76 14.33 -7.40
CA TYR A 110 -1.44 13.75 -8.56
C TYR A 110 -2.88 14.27 -8.71
N LEU A 111 -3.52 14.73 -7.62
CA LEU A 111 -4.86 15.32 -7.64
C LEU A 111 -4.91 16.63 -8.43
N LEU A 112 -3.77 17.31 -8.55
CA LEU A 112 -3.65 18.55 -9.36
C LEU A 112 -3.87 18.32 -10.86
N ALA A 113 -3.81 17.07 -11.32
CA ALA A 113 -4.11 16.71 -12.70
C ALA A 113 -5.62 16.65 -12.99
N SER A 114 -6.46 16.60 -11.95
CA SER A 114 -7.93 16.63 -12.11
C SER A 114 -8.41 18.04 -12.46
N GLY A 115 -9.48 18.13 -13.27
CA GLY A 115 -10.15 19.41 -13.54
C GLY A 115 -11.02 19.90 -12.38
N ARG A 116 -11.24 19.10 -11.33
CA ARG A 116 -12.05 19.47 -10.17
C ARG A 116 -11.35 20.53 -9.32
N CYS A 117 -12.12 21.32 -8.60
CA CYS A 117 -11.61 22.20 -7.58
C CYS A 117 -11.03 21.39 -6.42
N LEU A 118 -9.81 21.69 -5.99
CA LEU A 118 -9.19 21.02 -4.85
C LEU A 118 -9.40 21.86 -3.58
N MET A 119 -10.06 21.25 -2.58
CA MET A 119 -10.29 21.81 -1.26
C MET A 119 -9.35 21.14 -0.27
N VAL A 120 -8.64 21.93 0.53
CA VAL A 120 -7.71 21.40 1.56
C VAL A 120 -8.07 22.01 2.91
N ASP A 121 -8.50 21.17 3.85
CA ASP A 121 -8.77 21.57 5.23
C ASP A 121 -7.50 22.09 5.91
N GLN A 122 -7.67 23.13 6.70
CA GLN A 122 -6.61 23.69 7.53
C GLN A 122 -7.16 23.95 8.95
N PRO A 123 -6.43 23.56 10.01
CA PRO A 123 -5.24 22.69 9.98
C PRO A 123 -5.60 21.21 9.80
N LEU A 124 -4.75 20.44 9.13
CA LEU A 124 -4.83 18.99 9.18
C LEU A 124 -4.34 18.50 10.55
N LYS A 125 -5.03 17.50 11.09
CA LYS A 125 -4.67 16.86 12.36
C LYS A 125 -3.68 15.72 12.10
N GLN A 126 -2.81 15.44 13.06
CA GLN A 126 -1.95 14.28 13.02
C GLN A 126 -2.78 13.00 12.89
N GLU A 127 -2.43 12.12 11.97
CA GLU A 127 -3.08 10.82 11.84
C GLU A 127 -2.72 9.92 13.00
N ALA A 128 -3.67 9.15 13.47
CA ALA A 128 -3.49 8.24 14.59
C ALA A 128 -4.33 6.97 14.39
N ALA A 129 -3.72 5.82 14.61
CA ALA A 129 -4.38 4.54 14.45
C ALA A 129 -3.92 3.51 15.49
N TRP A 130 -4.85 2.66 15.91
CA TRP A 130 -4.58 1.42 16.60
C TRP A 130 -4.52 0.27 15.59
N ASN A 131 -3.50 -0.56 15.69
CA ASN A 131 -3.37 -1.77 14.91
C ASN A 131 -3.30 -2.99 15.82
N TYR A 132 -4.07 -4.01 15.48
CA TYR A 132 -4.10 -5.32 16.14
C TYR A 132 -3.84 -6.38 15.10
N GLY A 133 -2.89 -7.27 15.37
CA GLY A 133 -2.48 -8.31 14.44
C GLY A 133 -2.33 -9.67 15.09
N THR A 134 -2.67 -10.69 14.33
CA THR A 134 -2.32 -12.08 14.65
C THR A 134 -1.74 -12.74 13.42
N SER A 135 -0.75 -13.59 13.60
CA SER A 135 -0.22 -14.41 12.53
C SER A 135 0.14 -15.82 13.01
N MET A 136 0.06 -16.76 12.08
CA MET A 136 0.37 -18.16 12.26
C MET A 136 1.34 -18.60 11.16
N ALA A 137 2.42 -19.26 11.52
CA ALA A 137 3.31 -19.92 10.59
C ALA A 137 3.35 -21.42 10.88
N LEU A 138 3.09 -22.21 9.84
CA LEU A 138 3.08 -23.68 9.89
C LEU A 138 4.12 -24.22 8.91
N ASN A 139 4.93 -25.18 9.38
CA ASN A 139 5.88 -25.95 8.57
C ASN A 139 5.43 -27.42 8.63
N ILE A 140 4.62 -27.84 7.67
CA ILE A 140 3.98 -29.17 7.66
C ILE A 140 4.85 -30.13 6.83
N PRO A 141 5.41 -31.20 7.43
CA PRO A 141 6.07 -32.25 6.69
C PRO A 141 5.06 -32.95 5.78
N LEU A 142 5.31 -32.96 4.47
CA LEU A 142 4.43 -33.56 3.46
C LEU A 142 5.27 -34.19 2.35
N PHE A 143 5.14 -35.51 2.13
CA PHE A 143 5.87 -36.28 1.10
C PHE A 143 7.40 -36.01 1.08
N ASN A 144 8.07 -36.12 2.24
CA ASN A 144 9.48 -35.86 2.46
C ASN A 144 9.95 -34.42 2.13
N LYS A 145 9.02 -33.47 2.12
CA LYS A 145 9.26 -32.05 1.92
C LYS A 145 8.46 -31.25 2.94
N THR A 146 8.66 -29.97 2.99
CA THR A 146 7.95 -29.09 3.93
C THR A 146 7.03 -28.16 3.17
N LEU A 147 5.72 -28.28 3.43
CA LEU A 147 4.76 -27.24 3.08
C LEU A 147 4.86 -26.11 4.10
N LYS A 148 5.21 -24.92 3.64
CA LYS A 148 5.18 -23.72 4.46
C LYS A 148 3.86 -23.00 4.25
N LEU A 149 3.12 -22.76 5.33
CA LEU A 149 1.85 -22.06 5.31
C LEU A 149 1.94 -20.88 6.30
N ASN A 150 1.61 -19.68 5.85
CA ASN A 150 1.46 -18.52 6.71
C ASN A 150 0.05 -17.98 6.59
N ALA A 151 -0.54 -17.57 7.72
CA ALA A 151 -1.81 -16.87 7.74
C ALA A 151 -1.71 -15.67 8.67
N GLU A 152 -2.24 -14.53 8.24
CA GLU A 152 -2.17 -13.26 8.95
C GLU A 152 -3.52 -12.55 8.93
N TYR A 153 -3.86 -11.93 10.04
CA TYR A 153 -5.00 -11.05 10.14
C TYR A 153 -4.63 -9.79 10.88
N TYR A 154 -5.00 -8.63 10.32
CA TYR A 154 -4.82 -7.33 10.92
C TYR A 154 -6.11 -6.55 10.93
N TYR A 155 -6.39 -5.92 12.06
CA TYR A 155 -7.43 -4.91 12.22
C TYR A 155 -6.77 -3.58 12.55
N THR A 156 -7.06 -2.54 11.75
CA THR A 156 -6.61 -1.18 12.02
C THR A 156 -7.83 -0.28 12.21
N HIS A 157 -7.83 0.46 13.30
CA HIS A 157 -8.84 1.47 13.60
C HIS A 157 -8.17 2.84 13.65
N PHE A 158 -8.61 3.75 12.79
CA PHE A 158 -8.12 5.12 12.75
C PHE A 158 -8.94 5.98 13.70
N THR A 159 -8.25 6.63 14.65
CA THR A 159 -8.84 7.65 15.52
C THR A 159 -8.85 9.02 14.84
N ASN A 160 -7.88 9.26 13.98
CA ASN A 160 -7.86 10.35 13.01
C ASN A 160 -7.09 9.91 11.76
N GLN A 161 -7.51 10.42 10.59
CA GLN A 161 -6.90 10.15 9.29
C GLN A 161 -7.15 11.32 8.35
N THR A 162 -6.19 11.62 7.50
CA THR A 162 -6.42 12.49 6.35
C THR A 162 -7.20 11.71 5.29
N VAL A 163 -8.36 12.22 4.92
CA VAL A 163 -9.29 11.61 3.98
C VAL A 163 -9.32 12.42 2.69
N ILE A 164 -9.19 11.73 1.56
CA ILE A 164 -9.43 12.32 0.23
C ILE A 164 -10.86 11.93 -0.16
N ASP A 165 -11.75 12.91 -0.14
CA ASP A 165 -13.15 12.72 -0.50
C ASP A 165 -13.36 13.01 -1.99
N TYR A 166 -13.66 11.95 -2.74
CA TYR A 166 -14.03 11.98 -4.16
C TYR A 166 -15.54 11.92 -4.36
N ASP A 167 -16.30 11.71 -3.28
CA ASP A 167 -17.67 11.20 -3.33
C ASP A 167 -18.74 12.27 -3.00
N SER A 168 -18.39 13.24 -2.16
CA SER A 168 -19.38 14.22 -1.64
C SER A 168 -19.77 15.26 -2.66
N ASN A 169 -18.83 15.71 -3.50
CA ASN A 169 -19.11 16.68 -4.55
C ASN A 169 -18.46 16.26 -5.88
N PRO A 170 -19.21 16.14 -6.98
CA PRO A 170 -18.67 15.71 -8.26
C PRO A 170 -17.69 16.71 -8.89
N LEU A 171 -17.71 17.98 -8.49
CA LEU A 171 -16.86 19.05 -9.02
C LEU A 171 -15.69 19.41 -8.10
N GLU A 172 -15.59 18.75 -6.94
CA GLU A 172 -14.57 19.03 -5.92
C GLU A 172 -13.85 17.77 -5.51
N LEU A 173 -12.59 17.92 -5.12
CA LEU A 173 -11.79 16.95 -4.40
C LEU A 173 -11.47 17.55 -3.05
N HIS A 174 -11.78 16.86 -1.97
CA HIS A 174 -11.60 17.39 -0.64
C HIS A 174 -10.57 16.58 0.14
N ILE A 175 -9.47 17.23 0.54
CA ILE A 175 -8.48 16.67 1.48
C ILE A 175 -8.80 17.22 2.86
N GLY A 176 -9.28 16.37 3.75
CA GLY A 176 -9.74 16.83 5.06
C GLY A 176 -9.47 15.84 6.18
N ASN A 177 -9.80 16.25 7.40
CA ASN A 177 -9.74 15.40 8.56
C ASN A 177 -10.89 14.39 8.57
N LEU A 178 -10.64 13.18 9.03
CA LEU A 178 -11.67 12.18 9.24
C LEU A 178 -12.77 12.73 10.15
N ASN A 179 -14.01 12.74 9.64
CA ASN A 179 -15.21 13.04 10.41
C ASN A 179 -16.11 11.79 10.40
N GLY A 180 -15.94 10.92 11.39
CA GLY A 180 -16.65 9.66 11.48
C GLY A 180 -15.74 8.46 11.74
N LYS A 181 -15.98 7.36 11.04
CA LYS A 181 -15.28 6.09 11.25
C LYS A 181 -14.34 5.77 10.07
N SER A 182 -13.14 5.28 10.40
CA SER A 182 -12.25 4.67 9.43
C SER A 182 -11.60 3.43 10.03
N TYR A 183 -11.65 2.31 9.31
CA TYR A 183 -11.06 1.06 9.73
C TYR A 183 -10.72 0.15 8.56
N SER A 184 -9.82 -0.78 8.81
CA SER A 184 -9.48 -1.83 7.84
C SER A 184 -9.37 -3.20 8.49
N HIS A 185 -9.80 -4.21 7.75
CA HIS A 185 -9.53 -5.62 8.01
C HIS A 185 -8.70 -6.16 6.86
N THR A 186 -7.55 -6.74 7.17
CA THR A 186 -6.69 -7.41 6.20
C THR A 186 -6.49 -8.84 6.63
N PHE A 187 -6.85 -9.77 5.76
CA PHE A 187 -6.53 -11.18 5.92
C PHE A 187 -5.62 -11.61 4.77
N GLN A 188 -4.55 -12.34 5.08
CA GLN A 188 -3.67 -12.93 4.08
C GLN A 188 -3.35 -14.37 4.46
N ILE A 189 -3.30 -15.23 3.45
CA ILE A 189 -2.78 -16.58 3.56
C ILE A 189 -1.83 -16.82 2.40
N ASP A 190 -0.70 -17.43 2.66
CA ASP A 190 0.24 -17.88 1.64
C ASP A 190 0.75 -19.30 1.94
N ALA A 191 1.01 -20.03 0.88
CA ALA A 191 1.53 -21.38 0.91
C ALA A 191 2.67 -21.52 -0.10
N SER A 192 3.78 -22.14 0.31
CA SER A 192 4.90 -22.47 -0.57
C SER A 192 5.27 -23.92 -0.41
N TYR A 193 5.39 -24.64 -1.54
CA TYR A 193 5.70 -26.06 -1.57
C TYR A 193 6.69 -26.41 -2.68
N PRO A 194 7.82 -27.05 -2.34
CA PRO A 194 8.76 -27.59 -3.33
C PRO A 194 8.21 -28.88 -3.92
N VAL A 195 7.48 -28.80 -5.03
CA VAL A 195 6.72 -29.94 -5.63
C VAL A 195 7.66 -31.07 -6.06
N PHE A 196 8.78 -30.74 -6.73
CA PHE A 196 9.87 -31.67 -7.03
C PHE A 196 11.21 -30.92 -7.03
N ARG A 197 12.32 -31.63 -7.25
CA ARG A 197 13.65 -31.03 -7.18
C ARG A 197 13.79 -29.91 -8.22
N GLY A 198 14.02 -28.69 -7.72
CA GLY A 198 14.17 -27.48 -8.52
C GLY A 198 12.87 -26.77 -8.87
N PHE A 199 11.68 -27.36 -8.57
CA PHE A 199 10.39 -26.73 -8.82
C PHE A 199 9.66 -26.38 -7.52
N GLU A 200 9.36 -25.12 -7.36
CA GLU A 200 8.62 -24.55 -6.23
C GLU A 200 7.36 -23.85 -6.73
N LEU A 201 6.27 -24.09 -6.01
CA LEU A 201 4.99 -23.42 -6.23
C LEU A 201 4.63 -22.61 -4.99
N THR A 202 4.34 -21.32 -5.21
CA THR A 202 3.86 -20.42 -4.15
C THR A 202 2.51 -19.85 -4.55
N ALA A 203 1.53 -19.95 -3.65
CA ALA A 203 0.22 -19.36 -3.80
C ALA A 203 -0.05 -18.41 -2.64
N ALA A 204 -0.63 -17.25 -2.91
CA ALA A 204 -1.03 -16.31 -1.88
C ALA A 204 -2.40 -15.71 -2.21
N TYR A 205 -3.18 -15.45 -1.16
CA TYR A 205 -4.45 -14.75 -1.25
C TYR A 205 -4.53 -13.69 -0.15
N ARG A 206 -4.94 -12.48 -0.52
CA ARG A 206 -5.19 -11.38 0.41
C ARG A 206 -6.59 -10.84 0.21
N TYR A 207 -7.29 -10.63 1.32
CA TYR A 207 -8.57 -9.94 1.38
C TYR A 207 -8.41 -8.64 2.18
N ASN A 208 -8.87 -7.51 1.62
CA ASN A 208 -8.84 -6.20 2.28
C ASN A 208 -10.25 -5.61 2.31
N LEU A 209 -10.72 -5.31 3.50
CA LEU A 209 -11.90 -4.49 3.70
C LEU A 209 -11.47 -3.18 4.33
N VAL A 210 -11.48 -2.10 3.58
CA VAL A 210 -11.17 -0.75 4.08
C VAL A 210 -12.40 0.10 3.93
N LYS A 211 -12.89 0.65 5.04
CA LYS A 211 -14.03 1.55 5.08
C LYS A 211 -13.66 2.86 5.74
N THR A 212 -14.12 3.95 5.15
CA THR A 212 -13.90 5.32 5.61
C THR A 212 -15.17 6.12 5.41
N THR A 213 -15.46 7.00 6.35
CA THR A 213 -16.57 7.96 6.22
C THR A 213 -16.16 9.07 5.24
N TYR A 214 -16.96 9.25 4.19
CA TYR A 214 -16.87 10.32 3.20
C TYR A 214 -18.15 11.14 3.32
N GLY A 215 -18.03 12.41 3.71
CA GLY A 215 -19.20 13.17 4.15
C GLY A 215 -19.90 12.49 5.31
N GLU A 216 -21.13 12.04 5.12
CA GLU A 216 -21.93 11.32 6.14
C GLU A 216 -22.03 9.81 5.89
N ARG A 217 -21.39 9.29 4.82
CA ARG A 217 -21.55 7.91 4.39
C ARG A 217 -20.31 7.08 4.65
N LEU A 218 -20.45 5.95 5.32
CA LEU A 218 -19.38 4.96 5.53
C LEU A 218 -19.26 4.07 4.30
N LEU A 219 -18.28 4.35 3.43
CA LEU A 219 -18.09 3.66 2.16
C LEU A 219 -16.77 2.87 2.15
N SER A 220 -16.66 1.91 1.24
CA SER A 220 -15.37 1.26 0.95
C SER A 220 -14.44 2.26 0.26
N LYS A 221 -13.14 2.23 0.62
CA LYS A 221 -12.13 3.09 -0.01
C LYS A 221 -12.16 2.89 -1.53
N PRO A 222 -12.26 3.96 -2.34
CA PRO A 222 -12.29 3.83 -3.78
C PRO A 222 -10.92 3.40 -4.34
N LEU A 223 -10.91 2.86 -5.57
CA LEU A 223 -9.74 2.42 -6.33
C LEU A 223 -8.91 1.33 -5.64
N GLN A 224 -9.48 0.67 -4.64
CA GLN A 224 -8.82 -0.41 -3.90
C GLN A 224 -9.49 -1.76 -4.18
N SER A 225 -8.71 -2.73 -4.64
CA SER A 225 -9.17 -4.11 -4.84
C SER A 225 -9.51 -4.75 -3.49
N ARG A 226 -10.69 -5.42 -3.42
CA ARG A 226 -11.10 -6.14 -2.21
C ARG A 226 -10.26 -7.37 -1.94
N TYR A 227 -9.76 -8.02 -2.99
CA TYR A 227 -8.91 -9.20 -2.85
C TYR A 227 -7.82 -9.20 -3.92
N LYS A 228 -6.74 -9.89 -3.61
CA LYS A 228 -5.65 -10.17 -4.54
C LYS A 228 -5.25 -11.62 -4.42
N GLY A 229 -4.98 -12.26 -5.54
CA GLY A 229 -4.41 -13.60 -5.62
C GLY A 229 -3.05 -13.55 -6.30
N LEU A 230 -2.15 -14.42 -5.89
CA LEU A 230 -0.85 -14.61 -6.52
C LEU A 230 -0.57 -16.10 -6.66
N LEU A 231 -0.10 -16.51 -7.83
CA LEU A 231 0.41 -17.85 -8.06
C LEU A 231 1.76 -17.72 -8.75
N THR A 232 2.82 -18.19 -8.11
CA THR A 232 4.18 -18.18 -8.65
C THR A 232 4.68 -19.60 -8.81
N ALA A 233 5.14 -19.94 -10.01
CA ALA A 233 5.83 -21.18 -10.33
C ALA A 233 7.27 -20.84 -10.69
N SER A 234 8.23 -21.45 -10.00
CA SER A 234 9.66 -21.28 -10.24
C SER A 234 10.32 -22.63 -10.45
N TYR A 235 11.00 -22.81 -11.58
CA TYR A 235 11.76 -23.99 -11.87
C TYR A 235 13.22 -23.68 -12.16
N LYS A 236 14.11 -24.25 -11.36
CA LYS A 236 15.55 -24.15 -11.52
C LYS A 236 16.13 -25.51 -11.85
N THR A 237 16.82 -25.61 -12.99
CA THR A 237 17.49 -26.85 -13.40
C THR A 237 18.54 -27.30 -12.39
N LEU A 238 18.84 -28.60 -12.35
CA LEU A 238 19.71 -29.21 -11.33
C LEU A 238 21.09 -28.54 -11.21
N LEU A 239 21.68 -28.12 -12.32
CA LEU A 239 22.97 -27.40 -12.34
C LEU A 239 22.81 -25.89 -12.13
N GLY A 240 21.56 -25.40 -11.95
CA GLY A 240 21.26 -23.98 -11.78
C GLY A 240 21.56 -23.11 -13.01
N LEU A 241 21.78 -23.74 -14.18
CA LEU A 241 22.11 -23.02 -15.41
C LEU A 241 20.89 -22.28 -15.98
N TRP A 242 19.72 -22.86 -15.88
CA TRP A 242 18.47 -22.26 -16.32
C TRP A 242 17.50 -22.12 -15.17
N GLN A 243 16.77 -21.01 -15.17
CA GLN A 243 15.65 -20.78 -14.28
C GLN A 243 14.47 -20.23 -15.08
N PHE A 244 13.29 -20.74 -14.81
CA PHE A 244 12.01 -20.35 -15.41
C PHE A 244 11.09 -19.89 -14.30
N ASP A 245 10.61 -18.68 -14.39
CA ASP A 245 9.72 -18.09 -13.42
C ASP A 245 8.45 -17.61 -14.13
N ALA A 246 7.30 -17.92 -13.54
CA ALA A 246 6.02 -17.41 -14.00
C ALA A 246 5.19 -16.99 -12.78
N THR A 247 4.59 -15.80 -12.85
CA THR A 247 3.74 -15.28 -11.78
C THR A 247 2.44 -14.77 -12.39
N PHE A 248 1.33 -15.35 -11.94
CA PHE A 248 0.00 -14.86 -12.23
C PHE A 248 -0.53 -14.08 -11.03
N ALA A 249 -0.88 -12.81 -11.25
CA ALA A 249 -1.47 -11.92 -10.26
C ALA A 249 -2.94 -11.64 -10.62
N LEU A 250 -3.86 -12.04 -9.74
CA LEU A 250 -5.27 -11.70 -9.82
C LEU A 250 -5.55 -10.47 -8.96
N ASN A 251 -6.03 -9.38 -9.56
CA ASN A 251 -6.50 -8.20 -8.86
C ASN A 251 -8.03 -8.21 -8.86
N GLY A 252 -8.62 -8.24 -7.67
CA GLY A 252 -10.06 -8.22 -7.50
C GLY A 252 -10.69 -6.90 -7.91
N GLY A 253 -11.96 -6.93 -8.18
CA GLY A 253 -12.73 -5.71 -8.42
C GLY A 253 -12.81 -4.83 -7.16
N GLY A 254 -13.15 -3.57 -7.38
CA GLY A 254 -13.29 -2.59 -6.33
C GLY A 254 -14.29 -1.48 -6.67
N ARG A 255 -14.50 -0.60 -5.71
CA ARG A 255 -15.38 0.55 -5.87
C ARG A 255 -14.65 1.68 -6.61
N MET A 256 -15.35 2.33 -7.52
CA MET A 256 -14.98 3.65 -8.05
C MET A 256 -15.61 4.73 -7.16
N PRO A 257 -15.13 5.98 -7.18
CA PRO A 257 -15.88 7.10 -6.61
C PRO A 257 -17.31 7.15 -7.16
N THR A 258 -18.21 7.78 -6.42
CA THR A 258 -19.61 7.96 -6.85
C THR A 258 -19.65 8.72 -8.19
N PRO A 259 -20.19 8.15 -9.28
CA PRO A 259 -20.29 8.86 -10.54
C PRO A 259 -21.33 9.96 -10.48
N TYR A 260 -21.10 11.05 -11.17
CA TYR A 260 -22.14 12.06 -11.41
C TYR A 260 -22.93 11.74 -12.69
N THR A 261 -24.14 12.28 -12.79
CA THR A 261 -24.96 12.15 -14.00
C THR A 261 -24.54 13.20 -15.02
N THR A 262 -24.20 12.77 -16.22
CA THR A 262 -23.86 13.65 -17.34
C THR A 262 -25.11 14.36 -17.90
N ALA A 263 -24.93 15.38 -18.74
CA ALA A 263 -26.03 16.04 -19.41
C ALA A 263 -26.89 15.10 -20.28
N ALA A 264 -26.32 13.98 -20.72
CA ALA A 264 -27.01 12.93 -21.46
C ALA A 264 -27.81 11.96 -20.58
N GLY A 265 -27.87 12.18 -19.24
CA GLY A 265 -28.57 11.32 -18.28
C GLY A 265 -27.87 10.01 -17.96
N THR A 266 -26.62 9.83 -18.40
CA THR A 266 -25.82 8.62 -18.14
C THR A 266 -24.78 8.86 -17.05
N PRO A 267 -24.35 7.82 -16.29
CA PRO A 267 -23.27 7.98 -15.33
C PRO A 267 -21.95 8.26 -16.03
N SER A 268 -21.15 9.15 -15.45
CA SER A 268 -19.82 9.56 -15.98
C SER A 268 -18.80 8.40 -16.03
N TRP A 269 -18.93 7.44 -15.13
CA TRP A 269 -18.15 6.19 -15.09
C TRP A 269 -18.92 5.09 -14.35
N ALA A 270 -18.43 3.86 -14.40
CA ALA A 270 -19.04 2.75 -13.67
C ALA A 270 -18.75 2.86 -12.16
N SER A 271 -19.74 2.55 -11.31
CA SER A 271 -19.59 2.58 -9.84
C SER A 271 -18.57 1.57 -9.30
N ASN A 272 -18.23 0.54 -10.07
CA ASN A 272 -17.27 -0.50 -9.71
C ASN A 272 -16.44 -0.91 -10.93
N TYR A 273 -15.20 -1.29 -10.70
CA TYR A 273 -14.37 -1.94 -11.70
C TYR A 273 -14.31 -3.46 -11.46
N LYS A 274 -14.11 -4.21 -12.56
CA LYS A 274 -14.07 -5.68 -12.54
C LYS A 274 -12.66 -6.17 -12.16
N ALA A 275 -12.60 -7.41 -11.67
CA ALA A 275 -11.33 -8.11 -11.47
C ALA A 275 -10.59 -8.31 -12.79
N TYR A 276 -9.26 -8.33 -12.71
CA TYR A 276 -8.38 -8.59 -13.84
C TYR A 276 -7.14 -9.39 -13.41
N GLY A 277 -6.57 -10.12 -14.36
CA GLY A 277 -5.36 -10.91 -14.16
C GLY A 277 -4.19 -10.42 -15.00
N GLN A 278 -2.99 -10.52 -14.46
CA GLN A 278 -1.72 -10.23 -15.12
C GLN A 278 -0.81 -11.43 -15.01
N LEU A 279 -0.20 -11.82 -16.13
CA LEU A 279 0.82 -12.86 -16.19
C LEU A 279 2.17 -12.22 -16.47
N ASN A 280 3.16 -12.51 -15.65
CA ASN A 280 4.56 -12.16 -15.88
C ASN A 280 5.35 -13.46 -16.00
N ALA A 281 6.31 -13.53 -16.92
CA ALA A 281 7.17 -14.68 -17.05
C ALA A 281 8.60 -14.27 -17.42
N GLN A 282 9.57 -15.04 -16.95
CA GLN A 282 11.00 -14.79 -17.18
C GLN A 282 11.75 -16.08 -17.34
N ILE A 283 12.71 -16.08 -18.24
CA ILE A 283 13.71 -17.12 -18.41
C ILE A 283 15.08 -16.53 -18.08
N THR A 284 15.82 -17.17 -17.19
CA THR A 284 17.15 -16.76 -16.79
C THR A 284 18.17 -17.81 -17.19
N ARG A 285 19.23 -17.41 -17.90
CA ARG A 285 20.40 -18.22 -18.14
C ARG A 285 21.54 -17.73 -17.27
N ASN A 286 22.05 -18.61 -16.39
CA ASN A 286 23.17 -18.32 -15.51
C ASN A 286 24.47 -18.81 -16.15
N PHE A 287 25.44 -17.93 -16.19
CA PHE A 287 26.85 -18.23 -16.55
C PHE A 287 27.74 -18.03 -15.32
N ARG A 288 29.01 -18.30 -15.44
CA ARG A 288 29.95 -18.22 -14.30
C ARG A 288 30.02 -16.83 -13.67
N HIS A 289 30.05 -15.77 -14.48
CA HIS A 289 30.26 -14.39 -14.04
C HIS A 289 29.10 -13.45 -14.33
N PHE A 290 28.13 -13.89 -15.09
CA PHE A 290 26.96 -13.08 -15.43
C PHE A 290 25.73 -13.96 -15.62
N SER A 291 24.58 -13.35 -15.65
CA SER A 291 23.31 -13.99 -16.08
C SER A 291 22.58 -13.10 -17.06
N ILE A 292 21.89 -13.73 -17.99
CA ILE A 292 20.99 -13.07 -18.94
C ILE A 292 19.55 -13.44 -18.55
N GLN A 293 18.69 -12.47 -18.53
CA GLN A 293 17.27 -12.61 -18.23
C GLN A 293 16.48 -12.07 -19.41
N ILE A 294 15.53 -12.83 -19.89
CA ILE A 294 14.55 -12.43 -20.90
C ILE A 294 13.17 -12.65 -20.29
N GLY A 295 12.36 -11.63 -20.28
CA GLY A 295 11.04 -11.72 -19.67
C GLY A 295 10.01 -10.82 -20.30
N GLY A 296 8.78 -11.01 -19.85
CA GLY A 296 7.67 -10.17 -20.21
C GLY A 296 6.76 -9.92 -19.02
N GLU A 297 6.26 -8.73 -18.96
CA GLU A 297 5.28 -8.27 -17.96
C GLU A 297 3.94 -8.06 -18.63
N ASN A 298 2.87 -8.29 -17.84
CA ASN A 298 1.50 -8.15 -18.29
C ASN A 298 1.23 -8.90 -19.63
N LEU A 299 1.69 -10.14 -19.73
CA LEU A 299 1.55 -10.99 -20.93
C LEU A 299 0.08 -11.28 -21.28
N THR A 300 -0.85 -11.09 -20.31
CA THR A 300 -2.29 -11.09 -20.54
C THR A 300 -2.76 -9.87 -21.33
N ASN A 301 -1.90 -8.88 -21.53
CA ASN A 301 -2.16 -7.61 -22.21
C ASN A 301 -3.39 -6.86 -21.67
N TYR A 302 -3.66 -7.00 -20.36
CA TYR A 302 -4.77 -6.28 -19.76
C TYR A 302 -4.44 -4.79 -19.67
N ARG A 303 -5.44 -3.95 -20.02
CA ARG A 303 -5.37 -2.49 -19.87
C ARG A 303 -6.69 -1.99 -19.29
N GLN A 304 -6.59 -1.00 -18.42
CA GLN A 304 -7.76 -0.27 -17.98
C GLN A 304 -8.39 0.43 -19.19
N LYS A 305 -9.71 0.26 -19.38
CA LYS A 305 -10.44 0.97 -20.40
C LYS A 305 -10.72 2.40 -19.93
N ASN A 306 -10.53 3.38 -20.81
CA ASN A 306 -10.80 4.81 -20.57
C ASN A 306 -10.17 5.30 -19.24
N PRO A 307 -8.83 5.24 -19.08
CA PRO A 307 -8.18 5.65 -17.85
C PRO A 307 -8.28 7.17 -17.60
N ILE A 308 -8.50 7.96 -18.64
CA ILE A 308 -8.66 9.41 -18.59
C ILE A 308 -10.09 9.75 -18.97
N ILE A 309 -10.89 10.16 -18.00
CA ILE A 309 -12.27 10.56 -18.20
C ILE A 309 -12.30 12.02 -18.66
N GLY A 310 -13.17 12.33 -19.63
CA GLY A 310 -13.28 13.69 -20.18
C GLY A 310 -12.08 14.12 -21.03
N TYR A 311 -11.30 13.20 -21.59
CA TYR A 311 -10.08 13.52 -22.37
C TYR A 311 -10.33 14.39 -23.61
N HIS A 312 -11.55 14.45 -24.13
CA HIS A 312 -11.91 15.37 -25.21
C HIS A 312 -12.04 16.84 -24.79
N THR A 313 -12.18 17.08 -23.48
CA THR A 313 -12.32 18.41 -22.88
C THR A 313 -11.35 18.59 -21.72
N PRO A 314 -10.02 18.61 -21.95
CA PRO A 314 -9.02 18.56 -20.90
C PRO A 314 -8.99 19.77 -19.94
N TRP A 315 -9.65 20.86 -20.32
CA TRP A 315 -9.78 22.09 -19.52
C TRP A 315 -11.10 22.20 -18.76
N ALA A 316 -11.99 21.22 -18.91
CA ALA A 316 -13.28 21.19 -18.21
C ALA A 316 -13.11 20.62 -16.78
N GLN A 317 -14.00 21.04 -15.87
CA GLN A 317 -14.08 20.47 -14.52
C GLN A 317 -14.41 18.97 -14.51
N THR A 318 -14.88 18.43 -15.63
CA THR A 318 -15.17 17.01 -15.82
C THR A 318 -13.96 16.20 -16.28
N PHE A 319 -12.80 16.83 -16.49
CA PHE A 319 -11.56 16.14 -16.81
C PHE A 319 -11.00 15.41 -15.59
N GLU A 320 -10.88 14.07 -15.68
CA GLU A 320 -10.51 13.26 -14.52
C GLU A 320 -9.55 12.14 -14.90
N PRO A 321 -8.22 12.37 -14.76
CA PRO A 321 -7.19 11.40 -15.05
C PRO A 321 -6.71 10.61 -13.82
N THR A 322 -7.26 10.87 -12.62
CA THR A 322 -6.75 10.30 -11.36
C THR A 322 -7.40 8.97 -10.99
N LEU A 323 -8.46 8.55 -11.72
CA LEU A 323 -9.22 7.33 -11.41
C LEU A 323 -8.61 6.08 -12.05
N VAL A 324 -7.31 5.89 -11.83
CA VAL A 324 -6.55 4.75 -12.36
C VAL A 324 -6.53 3.62 -11.32
N TYR A 325 -7.10 2.45 -11.67
CA TYR A 325 -7.16 1.26 -10.81
C TYR A 325 -6.35 0.07 -11.37
N GLY A 326 -5.93 0.15 -12.61
CA GLY A 326 -5.24 -0.94 -13.31
C GLY A 326 -4.17 -0.45 -14.27
N PRO A 327 -3.41 -1.34 -14.89
CA PRO A 327 -2.37 -0.95 -15.82
C PRO A 327 -2.93 -0.20 -17.02
N VAL A 328 -2.27 0.88 -17.38
CA VAL A 328 -2.58 1.69 -18.57
C VAL A 328 -1.75 1.24 -19.77
N GLN A 329 -0.63 0.56 -19.51
CA GLN A 329 0.23 -0.06 -20.51
C GLN A 329 -0.09 -1.55 -20.66
N GLY A 330 0.03 -2.07 -21.88
CA GLY A 330 -0.18 -3.48 -22.17
C GLY A 330 1.04 -4.35 -21.88
N ALA A 331 1.16 -5.45 -22.62
CA ALA A 331 2.30 -6.35 -22.51
C ALA A 331 3.61 -5.64 -22.85
N MET A 332 4.64 -5.91 -22.05
CA MET A 332 6.00 -5.39 -22.22
C MET A 332 6.99 -6.54 -22.22
N GLY A 333 8.04 -6.46 -23.04
CA GLY A 333 9.18 -7.36 -23.01
C GLY A 333 10.43 -6.66 -22.54
N TYR A 334 11.34 -7.39 -21.88
CA TYR A 334 12.62 -6.86 -21.43
C TYR A 334 13.74 -7.90 -21.55
N ILE A 335 14.95 -7.38 -21.68
CA ILE A 335 16.19 -8.14 -21.57
C ILE A 335 17.04 -7.47 -20.50
N SER A 336 17.61 -8.26 -19.59
CA SER A 336 18.50 -7.78 -18.54
C SER A 336 19.76 -8.63 -18.46
N ILE A 337 20.89 -7.99 -18.17
CA ILE A 337 22.16 -8.65 -17.90
C ILE A 337 22.63 -8.27 -16.51
N ARG A 338 22.89 -9.28 -15.67
CA ARG A 338 23.45 -9.09 -14.33
C ARG A 338 24.88 -9.61 -14.31
N VAL A 339 25.83 -8.76 -13.98
CA VAL A 339 27.24 -9.11 -13.82
C VAL A 339 27.59 -9.18 -12.33
N ASN A 340 28.23 -10.26 -11.89
CA ASN A 340 28.71 -10.44 -10.53
C ASN A 340 30.22 -10.11 -10.49
N LEU A 341 30.55 -8.93 -9.94
CA LEU A 341 31.94 -8.44 -9.84
C LEU A 341 32.69 -8.95 -8.60
N GLY A 342 32.01 -9.67 -7.69
CA GLY A 342 32.61 -10.24 -6.50
C GLY A 342 33.30 -11.58 -6.79
N ASN A 343 34.51 -11.77 -6.26
CA ASN A 343 35.08 -13.10 -6.16
C ASN A 343 34.16 -13.97 -5.33
N ARG A 344 33.55 -15.00 -5.92
CA ARG A 344 33.11 -16.14 -5.12
C ARG A 344 34.35 -16.74 -4.50
N LEU A 345 34.77 -16.28 -3.33
CA LEU A 345 35.57 -17.11 -2.44
C LEU A 345 34.76 -18.37 -2.25
N SER A 346 35.25 -19.40 -2.91
CA SER A 346 34.81 -20.78 -2.82
C SER A 346 34.62 -21.20 -1.38
N LYS A 347 33.51 -21.74 -1.02
CA LYS A 347 33.54 -23.16 -0.53
C LYS A 347 32.14 -23.72 -0.48
#